data_c3dac1315bcc7f3be41644025d14bca1
#
_entry.id   c3dac1315bcc7f3be41644025d14bca1
#
_cell.length_a   1.000
_cell.length_b   1.000
_cell.length_c   1.000
_cell.angle_alpha   90.00
_cell.angle_beta   90.00
_cell.angle_gamma   90.00
#
_symmetry.space_group_name_H-M   'P 1'
#
loop_
_entity.id
_entity.type
_entity.pdbx_description
1 polymer ?
#
loop_
_entity_poly.entity_id
_entity_poly.type
_entity_poly.pdbx_seq_one_letter_code
_entity_poly.pdbx_strand_id
1 'polypeptide(L)'
;MSTTIRKFKTIITDTGAKKLAQAAAPDGKPVRLTHMAVGDGGGTLPTPDSKQTHLVHEVWRHTVNRITQDTTHQNRIIAELVIPPETGGFWIREIGVFDEHGDLIAVGNTAESYKPTVAEGSGRAQTFRIILSISTAAIVELTIDKSTAMASMDYVDEAIKEHEKSRNHPDATLSEKGFVRLSNDTDSDSETEAATPAAIKKAIKIASEKFTVQDATTTQKGIVQLSNDTDSE
;
A
#
# COMPACT_ATOMS: atom_id res chain seq x y z
N MET A 1 -2.96 41.12 13.62
CA MET A 1 -2.79 39.92 12.75
C MET A 1 -4.11 39.71 12.03
N SER A 2 -4.13 39.83 10.71
CA SER A 2 -5.36 39.62 9.91
C SER A 2 -5.68 38.15 9.92
N THR A 3 -6.73 37.75 10.62
CA THR A 3 -7.27 36.37 10.55
C THR A 3 -7.89 36.19 9.17
N THR A 4 -7.17 35.53 8.28
CA THR A 4 -7.73 35.13 6.99
C THR A 4 -8.87 34.17 7.25
N ILE A 5 -10.11 34.62 7.11
CA ILE A 5 -11.30 33.76 7.24
C ILE A 5 -11.27 32.80 6.07
N ARG A 6 -11.03 31.51 6.34
CA ARG A 6 -11.07 30.47 5.31
C ARG A 6 -12.49 30.33 4.79
N LYS A 7 -12.68 30.57 3.51
CA LYS A 7 -13.96 30.42 2.81
C LYS A 7 -14.44 28.96 2.78
N PHE A 8 -13.50 28.03 2.63
CA PHE A 8 -13.77 26.58 2.59
C PHE A 8 -13.25 25.94 3.85
N LYS A 9 -14.09 25.14 4.50
CA LYS A 9 -13.78 24.46 5.76
C LYS A 9 -14.48 23.12 5.86
N THR A 10 -13.86 22.20 6.57
CA THR A 10 -14.44 20.93 7.01
C THR A 10 -14.61 20.98 8.51
N ILE A 11 -15.72 20.50 8.99
CA ILE A 11 -16.01 20.36 10.43
C ILE A 11 -16.51 18.96 10.74
N ILE A 12 -16.22 18.49 11.93
CA ILE A 12 -16.81 17.27 12.50
C ILE A 12 -18.18 17.67 13.05
N THR A 13 -19.21 16.87 12.77
CA THR A 13 -20.55 17.10 13.30
C THR A 13 -20.62 16.74 14.78
N ASP A 14 -21.67 17.20 15.46
CA ASP A 14 -21.90 16.85 16.87
C ASP A 14 -22.07 15.33 17.05
N THR A 15 -22.72 14.65 16.09
CA THR A 15 -22.83 13.19 16.04
C THR A 15 -21.47 12.54 15.82
N GLY A 16 -20.67 13.06 14.87
CA GLY A 16 -19.31 12.60 14.61
C GLY A 16 -18.40 12.77 15.82
N ALA A 17 -18.43 13.93 16.48
CA ALA A 17 -17.64 14.21 17.68
C ALA A 17 -17.98 13.25 18.82
N LYS A 18 -19.27 12.97 19.02
CA LYS A 18 -19.74 12.00 20.03
C LYS A 18 -19.22 10.59 19.74
N LYS A 19 -19.34 10.11 18.50
CA LYS A 19 -18.87 8.77 18.10
C LYS A 19 -17.34 8.64 18.16
N LEU A 20 -16.61 9.65 17.73
CA LEU A 20 -15.15 9.67 17.84
C LEU A 20 -14.68 9.70 19.30
N ALA A 21 -15.39 10.43 20.18
CA ALA A 21 -15.10 10.43 21.63
C ALA A 21 -15.38 9.05 22.25
N GLN A 22 -16.46 8.37 21.86
CA GLN A 22 -16.76 7.01 22.30
C GLN A 22 -15.69 6.01 21.83
N ALA A 23 -15.21 6.14 20.58
CA ALA A 23 -14.14 5.31 20.04
C ALA A 23 -12.80 5.51 20.76
N ALA A 24 -12.56 6.68 21.35
CA ALA A 24 -11.37 6.99 22.11
C ALA A 24 -11.38 6.44 23.56
N ALA A 25 -12.52 5.91 24.03
CA ALA A 25 -12.63 5.27 25.36
C ALA A 25 -11.83 3.94 25.39
N PRO A 26 -11.39 3.46 26.58
CA PRO A 26 -10.57 2.25 26.70
C PRO A 26 -11.13 1.00 26.01
N ASP A 27 -12.47 0.85 25.99
CA ASP A 27 -13.18 -0.27 25.34
C ASP A 27 -13.94 0.20 24.08
N GLY A 28 -13.61 1.38 23.55
CA GLY A 28 -14.27 1.97 22.40
C GLY A 28 -13.95 1.21 21.11
N LYS A 29 -14.96 1.02 20.27
CA LYS A 29 -14.76 0.48 18.92
C LYS A 29 -14.44 1.63 17.96
N PRO A 30 -13.46 1.46 17.05
CA PRO A 30 -13.17 2.45 16.03
C PRO A 30 -14.40 2.80 15.18
N VAL A 31 -14.50 4.07 14.78
CA VAL A 31 -15.55 4.50 13.84
C VAL A 31 -15.18 4.03 12.45
N ARG A 32 -16.10 3.33 11.80
CA ARG A 32 -15.93 2.84 10.44
C ARG A 32 -16.58 3.80 9.46
N LEU A 33 -15.75 4.56 8.74
CA LEU A 33 -16.22 5.46 7.68
C LEU A 33 -16.40 4.66 6.39
N THR A 34 -17.61 4.65 5.84
CA THR A 34 -17.95 3.78 4.70
C THR A 34 -18.37 4.54 3.44
N HIS A 35 -18.98 5.69 3.58
CA HIS A 35 -19.52 6.44 2.45
C HIS A 35 -19.08 7.91 2.46
N MET A 36 -19.01 8.47 1.29
CA MET A 36 -18.94 9.91 1.08
C MET A 36 -20.04 10.33 0.12
N ALA A 37 -20.55 11.53 0.34
CA ALA A 37 -21.54 12.13 -0.53
C ALA A 37 -21.13 13.53 -0.94
N VAL A 38 -21.63 13.97 -2.08
CA VAL A 38 -21.52 15.35 -2.55
C VAL A 38 -22.90 15.95 -2.73
N GLY A 39 -23.00 17.26 -2.52
CA GLY A 39 -24.22 18.00 -2.63
C GLY A 39 -24.02 19.34 -3.37
N ASP A 40 -25.10 19.86 -3.92
CA ASP A 40 -25.08 21.15 -4.62
C ASP A 40 -25.43 22.35 -3.72
N GLY A 41 -25.70 22.08 -2.42
CA GLY A 41 -26.02 23.10 -1.44
C GLY A 41 -27.35 23.82 -1.70
N GLY A 42 -28.28 23.18 -2.44
CA GLY A 42 -29.53 23.80 -2.84
C GLY A 42 -29.35 25.01 -3.77
N GLY A 43 -28.29 24.98 -4.60
CA GLY A 43 -27.97 26.06 -5.55
C GLY A 43 -27.05 27.15 -5.00
N THR A 44 -26.66 27.09 -3.73
CA THR A 44 -25.78 28.09 -3.10
C THR A 44 -24.67 27.42 -2.32
N LEU A 45 -23.57 28.14 -2.05
CA LEU A 45 -22.46 27.64 -1.24
C LEU A 45 -22.90 27.56 0.23
N PRO A 46 -23.06 26.36 0.83
CA PRO A 46 -23.50 26.25 2.22
C PRO A 46 -22.38 26.57 3.17
N THR A 47 -22.77 27.02 4.37
CA THR A 47 -21.85 27.11 5.51
C THR A 47 -22.00 25.85 6.34
N PRO A 48 -20.94 25.03 6.49
CA PRO A 48 -21.01 23.83 7.32
C PRO A 48 -21.36 24.15 8.76
N ASP A 49 -22.30 23.39 9.34
CA ASP A 49 -22.76 23.49 10.73
C ASP A 49 -22.61 22.12 11.43
N SER A 50 -22.06 22.13 12.65
CA SER A 50 -21.85 20.90 13.42
C SER A 50 -23.13 20.15 13.76
N LYS A 51 -24.26 20.82 13.76
CA LYS A 51 -25.58 20.22 14.02
C LYS A 51 -26.17 19.48 12.82
N GLN A 52 -25.52 19.57 11.65
CA GLN A 52 -26.02 18.87 10.47
C GLN A 52 -26.00 17.36 10.68
N THR A 53 -27.05 16.70 10.24
CA THR A 53 -27.19 15.24 10.17
C THR A 53 -27.21 14.73 8.73
N HIS A 54 -27.29 15.62 7.77
CA HIS A 54 -27.31 15.36 6.32
C HIS A 54 -26.74 16.58 5.56
N LEU A 55 -26.41 16.40 4.29
CA LEU A 55 -26.08 17.52 3.39
C LEU A 55 -27.31 18.40 3.17
N VAL A 56 -27.09 19.66 2.80
CA VAL A 56 -28.18 20.59 2.48
C VAL A 56 -29.01 20.06 1.31
N HIS A 57 -28.33 19.59 0.25
CA HIS A 57 -28.97 18.89 -0.85
C HIS A 57 -28.00 17.89 -1.48
N GLU A 58 -28.10 16.62 -1.06
CA GLU A 58 -27.27 15.53 -1.58
C GLU A 58 -27.67 15.21 -3.03
N VAL A 59 -26.67 15.15 -3.92
CA VAL A 59 -26.87 14.82 -5.34
C VAL A 59 -26.28 13.46 -5.70
N TRP A 60 -25.28 12.99 -4.95
CA TRP A 60 -24.70 11.69 -5.20
C TRP A 60 -23.94 11.18 -3.97
N ARG A 61 -23.99 9.86 -3.74
CA ARG A 61 -23.31 9.14 -2.64
C ARG A 61 -22.66 7.88 -3.17
N HIS A 62 -21.50 7.55 -2.66
CA HIS A 62 -20.81 6.30 -2.97
C HIS A 62 -19.96 5.83 -1.78
N THR A 63 -19.50 4.58 -1.83
CA THR A 63 -18.49 4.10 -0.90
C THR A 63 -17.24 4.96 -1.00
N VAL A 64 -16.59 5.19 0.14
CA VAL A 64 -15.32 5.91 0.18
C VAL A 64 -14.27 5.15 -0.64
N ASN A 65 -13.58 5.85 -1.53
CA ASN A 65 -12.56 5.24 -2.37
C ASN A 65 -11.32 4.84 -1.53
N ARG A 66 -10.92 5.73 -0.62
CA ARG A 66 -9.71 5.52 0.19
C ARG A 66 -9.78 6.33 1.48
N ILE A 67 -9.31 5.74 2.59
CA ILE A 67 -9.07 6.42 3.85
C ILE A 67 -7.64 6.18 4.25
N THR A 68 -6.86 7.25 4.43
CA THR A 68 -5.47 7.18 4.86
C THR A 68 -5.18 8.15 5.99
N GLN A 69 -4.21 7.81 6.79
CA GLN A 69 -3.63 8.77 7.72
C GLN A 69 -2.72 9.73 6.95
N ASP A 70 -2.75 11.00 7.31
CA ASP A 70 -1.80 12.00 6.78
C ASP A 70 -0.38 11.65 7.26
N THR A 71 0.54 11.51 6.32
CA THR A 71 1.95 11.16 6.63
C THR A 71 2.69 12.25 7.40
N THR A 72 2.23 13.50 7.27
CA THR A 72 2.85 14.67 7.92
C THR A 72 2.21 14.99 9.27
N HIS A 73 0.93 14.66 9.45
CA HIS A 73 0.16 14.99 10.64
C HIS A 73 -0.62 13.77 11.14
N GLN A 74 -0.09 13.10 12.15
CA GLN A 74 -0.66 11.85 12.69
C GLN A 74 -2.10 11.99 13.24
N ASN A 75 -2.55 13.22 13.51
CA ASN A 75 -3.90 13.53 13.96
C ASN A 75 -4.86 13.92 12.83
N ARG A 76 -4.52 13.56 11.58
CA ARG A 76 -5.37 13.82 10.41
C ARG A 76 -5.62 12.55 9.63
N ILE A 77 -6.86 12.42 9.16
CA ILE A 77 -7.29 11.40 8.22
C ILE A 77 -7.72 12.09 6.93
N ILE A 78 -7.37 11.51 5.82
CA ILE A 78 -7.76 11.93 4.49
C ILE A 78 -8.73 10.89 3.96
N ALA A 79 -9.98 11.30 3.73
CA ALA A 79 -10.97 10.50 3.02
C ALA A 79 -11.08 10.97 1.57
N GLU A 80 -11.06 10.03 0.65
CA GLU A 80 -11.08 10.27 -0.79
C GLU A 80 -12.32 9.65 -1.43
N LEU A 81 -12.99 10.43 -2.29
CA LEU A 81 -14.11 10.02 -3.12
C LEU A 81 -13.75 10.26 -4.58
N VAL A 82 -13.95 9.25 -5.41
CA VAL A 82 -13.79 9.37 -6.87
C VAL A 82 -15.17 9.25 -7.52
N ILE A 83 -15.57 10.29 -8.25
CA ILE A 83 -16.80 10.31 -9.06
C ILE A 83 -16.40 9.88 -10.46
N PRO A 84 -16.91 8.73 -10.96
CA PRO A 84 -16.49 8.20 -12.25
C PRO A 84 -16.99 9.04 -13.45
N PRO A 85 -16.45 8.82 -14.65
CA PRO A 85 -16.79 9.63 -15.84
C PRO A 85 -18.25 9.60 -16.22
N GLU A 86 -18.93 8.47 -16.06
CA GLU A 86 -20.33 8.25 -16.43
C GLU A 86 -21.32 8.91 -15.47
N THR A 87 -20.88 9.28 -14.27
CA THR A 87 -21.71 9.96 -13.25
C THR A 87 -21.50 11.46 -13.33
N GLY A 88 -22.56 12.24 -13.33
CA GLY A 88 -22.46 13.70 -13.39
C GLY A 88 -23.78 14.37 -13.72
N GLY A 89 -23.71 15.56 -14.31
CA GLY A 89 -24.86 16.40 -14.61
C GLY A 89 -25.28 17.28 -13.43
N PHE A 90 -24.38 17.49 -12.44
CA PHE A 90 -24.68 18.25 -11.24
C PHE A 90 -23.53 19.15 -10.78
N TRP A 91 -23.90 20.17 -10.03
CA TRP A 91 -22.96 21.03 -9.32
C TRP A 91 -22.57 20.42 -7.98
N ILE A 92 -21.35 20.71 -7.54
CA ILE A 92 -20.82 20.25 -6.24
C ILE A 92 -20.37 21.50 -5.46
N ARG A 93 -20.90 21.64 -4.24
CA ARG A 93 -20.62 22.75 -3.32
C ARG A 93 -20.39 22.27 -1.88
N GLU A 94 -20.81 21.05 -1.56
CA GLU A 94 -20.65 20.43 -0.24
C GLU A 94 -20.24 18.98 -0.34
N ILE A 95 -19.60 18.49 0.72
CA ILE A 95 -19.13 17.10 0.83
C ILE A 95 -19.43 16.61 2.24
N GLY A 96 -19.92 15.38 2.37
CA GLY A 96 -20.13 14.68 3.63
C GLY A 96 -19.39 13.36 3.72
N VAL A 97 -19.01 12.99 4.92
CA VAL A 97 -18.43 11.68 5.25
C VAL A 97 -19.33 10.98 6.25
N PHE A 98 -19.67 9.73 5.97
CA PHE A 98 -20.66 8.95 6.70
C PHE A 98 -20.06 7.65 7.21
N ASP A 99 -20.55 7.19 8.35
CA ASP A 99 -20.16 5.89 8.90
C ASP A 99 -21.02 4.74 8.37
N GLU A 100 -20.77 3.54 8.89
CA GLU A 100 -21.51 2.32 8.52
C GLU A 100 -23.00 2.34 8.89
N HIS A 101 -23.42 3.22 9.81
CA HIS A 101 -24.80 3.41 10.21
C HIS A 101 -25.52 4.48 9.37
N GLY A 102 -24.79 5.16 8.48
CA GLY A 102 -25.30 6.26 7.67
C GLY A 102 -25.32 7.61 8.39
N ASP A 103 -24.70 7.73 9.55
CA ASP A 103 -24.60 8.98 10.28
C ASP A 103 -23.53 9.89 9.68
N LEU A 104 -23.84 11.19 9.56
CA LEU A 104 -22.91 12.18 9.05
C LEU A 104 -21.85 12.49 10.13
N ILE A 105 -20.63 12.09 9.88
CA ILE A 105 -19.49 12.25 10.80
C ILE A 105 -18.80 13.59 10.59
N ALA A 106 -18.67 14.00 9.33
CA ALA A 106 -18.08 15.28 8.97
C ALA A 106 -18.73 15.88 7.74
N VAL A 107 -18.74 17.20 7.68
CA VAL A 107 -19.27 17.96 6.56
C VAL A 107 -18.33 19.10 6.21
N GLY A 108 -18.20 19.38 4.92
CA GLY A 108 -17.41 20.49 4.42
C GLY A 108 -18.06 21.15 3.22
N ASN A 109 -17.72 22.40 2.99
CA ASN A 109 -18.00 23.07 1.73
C ASN A 109 -16.75 23.09 0.85
N THR A 110 -16.95 23.15 -0.46
CA THR A 110 -15.88 23.18 -1.45
C THR A 110 -16.11 24.26 -2.47
N ALA A 111 -15.05 24.60 -3.23
CA ALA A 111 -15.21 25.48 -4.37
C ALA A 111 -16.23 24.87 -5.34
N GLU A 112 -17.12 25.71 -5.81
CA GLU A 112 -18.17 25.32 -6.75
C GLU A 112 -17.53 24.70 -7.99
N SER A 113 -17.95 23.48 -8.32
CA SER A 113 -17.51 22.78 -9.51
C SER A 113 -18.64 22.01 -10.15
N TYR A 114 -18.69 22.00 -11.47
CA TYR A 114 -19.63 21.21 -12.24
C TYR A 114 -19.01 19.86 -12.61
N LYS A 115 -19.73 18.79 -12.38
CA LYS A 115 -19.35 17.44 -12.80
C LYS A 115 -20.13 17.07 -14.05
N PRO A 116 -19.52 17.14 -15.24
CA PRO A 116 -20.19 16.78 -16.48
C PRO A 116 -20.33 15.25 -16.61
N THR A 117 -21.27 14.83 -17.44
CA THR A 117 -21.43 13.46 -17.90
C THR A 117 -20.70 13.22 -19.21
N VAL A 118 -20.48 11.94 -19.57
CA VAL A 118 -19.98 11.55 -20.89
C VAL A 118 -20.90 12.03 -22.02
N ALA A 119 -22.21 12.00 -21.79
CA ALA A 119 -23.22 12.43 -22.74
C ALA A 119 -23.13 13.92 -23.08
N GLU A 120 -22.60 14.74 -22.18
CA GLU A 120 -22.33 16.18 -22.41
C GLU A 120 -21.02 16.43 -23.18
N GLY A 121 -20.31 15.35 -23.57
CA GLY A 121 -19.05 15.45 -24.33
C GLY A 121 -17.80 15.66 -23.49
N SER A 122 -17.88 15.57 -22.16
CA SER A 122 -16.75 15.78 -21.24
C SER A 122 -16.74 14.77 -20.10
N GLY A 123 -16.56 13.49 -20.45
CA GLY A 123 -16.45 12.42 -19.46
C GLY A 123 -15.07 12.41 -18.78
N ARG A 124 -14.98 12.92 -17.55
CA ARG A 124 -13.78 12.83 -16.72
C ARG A 124 -14.12 12.37 -15.32
N ALA A 125 -13.25 11.55 -14.72
CA ALA A 125 -13.33 11.29 -13.28
C ALA A 125 -13.01 12.58 -12.50
N GLN A 126 -13.65 12.76 -11.33
CA GLN A 126 -13.36 13.87 -10.43
C GLN A 126 -13.12 13.33 -9.02
N THR A 127 -11.99 13.70 -8.43
CA THR A 127 -11.58 13.24 -7.11
C THR A 127 -11.77 14.35 -6.09
N PHE A 128 -12.41 14.02 -4.97
CA PHE A 128 -12.54 14.89 -3.81
C PHE A 128 -11.80 14.30 -2.62
N ARG A 129 -11.04 15.12 -1.92
CA ARG A 129 -10.36 14.76 -0.68
C ARG A 129 -10.84 15.67 0.44
N ILE A 130 -11.22 15.07 1.54
CA ILE A 130 -11.58 15.79 2.77
C ILE A 130 -10.60 15.43 3.87
N ILE A 131 -10.13 16.44 4.60
CA ILE A 131 -9.19 16.26 5.70
C ILE A 131 -9.97 16.39 7.01
N LEU A 132 -9.95 15.32 7.80
CA LEU A 132 -10.56 15.27 9.14
C LEU A 132 -9.46 15.39 10.19
N SER A 133 -9.55 16.40 11.04
CA SER A 133 -8.67 16.53 12.20
C SER A 133 -9.30 15.80 13.39
N ILE A 134 -8.61 14.79 13.90
CA ILE A 134 -9.07 13.92 14.99
C ILE A 134 -8.03 13.86 16.10
N SER A 135 -8.36 13.34 17.27
CA SER A 135 -7.41 13.22 18.38
C SER A 135 -6.29 12.23 18.10
N THR A 136 -6.63 11.08 17.50
CA THR A 136 -5.70 10.04 17.07
C THR A 136 -6.30 9.22 15.92
N ALA A 137 -5.49 8.77 14.98
CA ALA A 137 -5.96 7.96 13.84
C ALA A 137 -6.50 6.58 14.27
N ALA A 138 -6.06 6.05 15.40
CA ALA A 138 -6.48 4.74 15.91
C ALA A 138 -8.00 4.63 16.19
N ILE A 139 -8.70 5.76 16.33
CA ILE A 139 -10.15 5.77 16.59
C ILE A 139 -11.01 5.64 15.32
N VAL A 140 -10.39 5.58 14.15
CA VAL A 140 -11.08 5.39 12.87
C VAL A 140 -10.55 4.12 12.21
N GLU A 141 -11.47 3.23 11.84
CA GLU A 141 -11.10 2.04 11.08
C GLU A 141 -10.79 2.42 9.62
N LEU A 142 -9.55 2.16 9.21
CA LEU A 142 -9.09 2.38 7.84
C LEU A 142 -9.54 1.20 6.97
N THR A 143 -10.79 1.20 6.53
CA THR A 143 -11.34 0.14 5.69
C THR A 143 -11.64 0.69 4.30
N ILE A 144 -11.06 0.07 3.28
CA ILE A 144 -11.36 0.36 1.87
C ILE A 144 -12.23 -0.78 1.37
N ASP A 145 -13.40 -0.46 0.82
CA ASP A 145 -14.14 -1.42 0.02
C ASP A 145 -13.41 -1.64 -1.30
N LYS A 146 -12.72 -2.78 -1.39
CA LYS A 146 -11.90 -3.13 -2.56
C LYS A 146 -12.71 -3.41 -3.82
N SER A 147 -14.03 -3.61 -3.71
CA SER A 147 -14.89 -3.99 -4.84
C SER A 147 -15.21 -2.83 -5.77
N THR A 148 -15.18 -1.60 -5.25
CA THR A 148 -15.55 -0.38 -5.99
C THR A 148 -14.49 0.72 -5.95
N ALA A 149 -13.41 0.53 -5.18
CA ALA A 149 -12.34 1.50 -5.06
C ALA A 149 -11.49 1.57 -6.33
N MET A 150 -11.34 2.75 -6.91
CA MET A 150 -10.38 3.01 -7.98
C MET A 150 -9.03 3.43 -7.37
N ALA A 151 -7.96 2.77 -7.77
CA ALA A 151 -6.62 3.19 -7.38
C ALA A 151 -6.19 4.44 -8.17
N SER A 152 -5.72 5.48 -7.48
CA SER A 152 -5.07 6.60 -8.15
C SER A 152 -3.68 6.16 -8.66
N MET A 153 -3.18 6.81 -9.72
CA MET A 153 -1.83 6.54 -10.24
C MET A 153 -0.78 6.70 -9.14
N ASP A 154 -0.85 7.77 -8.35
CA ASP A 154 0.08 8.00 -7.23
C ASP A 154 0.10 6.84 -6.23
N TYR A 155 -1.08 6.26 -5.93
CA TYR A 155 -1.17 5.10 -5.03
C TYR A 155 -0.51 3.86 -5.63
N VAL A 156 -0.72 3.62 -6.92
CA VAL A 156 -0.09 2.49 -7.63
C VAL A 156 1.42 2.66 -7.66
N ASP A 157 1.90 3.86 -7.96
CA ASP A 157 3.33 4.17 -8.00
C ASP A 157 3.99 4.03 -6.63
N GLU A 158 3.34 4.50 -5.56
CA GLU A 158 3.83 4.30 -4.19
C GLU A 158 3.84 2.82 -3.80
N ALA A 159 2.78 2.07 -4.10
CA ALA A 159 2.70 0.65 -3.80
C ALA A 159 3.77 -0.17 -4.55
N ILE A 160 4.05 0.18 -5.81
CA ILE A 160 5.12 -0.43 -6.60
C ILE A 160 6.49 -0.11 -5.99
N LYS A 161 6.77 1.16 -5.63
CA LYS A 161 8.03 1.56 -4.98
C LYS A 161 8.25 0.85 -3.65
N GLU A 162 7.21 0.67 -2.85
CA GLU A 162 7.29 -0.11 -1.61
C GLU A 162 7.55 -1.60 -1.90
N HIS A 163 6.89 -2.14 -2.92
CA HIS A 163 7.10 -3.53 -3.35
C HIS A 163 8.54 -3.75 -3.84
N GLU A 164 9.11 -2.84 -4.64
CA GLU A 164 10.49 -2.90 -5.12
C GLU A 164 11.51 -2.97 -3.98
N LYS A 165 11.25 -2.30 -2.85
CA LYS A 165 12.10 -2.34 -1.66
C LYS A 165 11.89 -3.61 -0.83
N SER A 166 10.78 -4.30 -1.02
CA SER A 166 10.44 -5.48 -0.24
C SER A 166 11.22 -6.70 -0.73
N ARG A 167 11.52 -7.63 0.19
CA ARG A 167 12.01 -8.96 -0.12
C ARG A 167 10.90 -10.02 0.00
N ASN A 168 9.64 -9.59 0.01
CA ASN A 168 8.49 -10.47 0.18
C ASN A 168 8.13 -11.18 -1.13
N HIS A 169 9.05 -12.00 -1.60
CA HIS A 169 8.88 -12.88 -2.74
C HIS A 169 9.07 -14.32 -2.30
N PRO A 170 8.41 -15.29 -2.95
CA PRO A 170 8.60 -16.70 -2.63
C PRO A 170 10.05 -17.15 -2.85
N ASP A 171 10.53 -18.04 -1.98
CA ASP A 171 11.81 -18.71 -2.17
C ASP A 171 11.71 -19.70 -3.35
N ALA A 172 12.83 -19.87 -4.06
CA ALA A 172 12.93 -20.87 -5.13
C ALA A 172 12.90 -22.28 -4.54
N THR A 173 12.28 -23.19 -5.29
CA THR A 173 12.31 -24.63 -5.01
C THR A 173 12.84 -25.37 -6.26
N LEU A 174 13.00 -26.69 -6.18
CA LEU A 174 13.41 -27.50 -7.35
C LEU A 174 12.36 -27.48 -8.49
N SER A 175 11.09 -27.12 -8.18
CA SER A 175 9.99 -27.07 -9.14
C SER A 175 9.50 -25.68 -9.49
N GLU A 176 9.78 -24.66 -8.64
CA GLU A 176 9.25 -23.32 -8.79
C GLU A 176 10.34 -22.26 -8.74
N LYS A 177 10.17 -21.20 -9.54
CA LYS A 177 11.09 -20.05 -9.56
C LYS A 177 10.84 -19.16 -8.36
N GLY A 178 11.92 -18.61 -7.77
CA GLY A 178 11.85 -17.70 -6.65
C GLY A 178 13.20 -17.10 -6.31
N PHE A 179 13.32 -16.46 -5.14
CA PHE A 179 14.61 -15.99 -4.62
C PHE A 179 15.39 -17.16 -4.03
N VAL A 180 16.71 -17.11 -4.18
CA VAL A 180 17.62 -18.10 -3.62
C VAL A 180 18.65 -17.41 -2.73
N ARG A 181 18.95 -18.01 -1.59
CA ARG A 181 20.03 -17.56 -0.71
C ARG A 181 21.36 -18.08 -1.25
N LEU A 182 22.39 -17.24 -1.24
CA LEU A 182 23.73 -17.64 -1.61
C LEU A 182 24.46 -18.22 -0.41
N SER A 183 25.20 -19.34 -0.61
CA SER A 183 26.03 -19.97 0.40
C SER A 183 27.49 -20.10 -0.03
N ASN A 184 28.41 -19.93 0.92
CA ASN A 184 29.85 -20.17 0.75
C ASN A 184 30.28 -21.57 1.23
N ASP A 185 29.34 -22.38 1.68
CA ASP A 185 29.63 -23.73 2.14
C ASP A 185 30.01 -24.64 0.98
N THR A 186 30.97 -25.52 1.21
CA THR A 186 31.50 -26.46 0.20
C THR A 186 31.11 -27.90 0.48
N ASP A 187 30.38 -28.14 1.56
CA ASP A 187 29.95 -29.45 2.04
C ASP A 187 28.46 -29.44 2.48
N SER A 188 27.68 -28.46 2.01
CA SER A 188 26.24 -28.37 2.29
C SER A 188 25.42 -29.27 1.36
N ASP A 189 24.49 -30.01 1.96
CA ASP A 189 23.49 -30.82 1.25
C ASP A 189 22.17 -30.02 0.99
N SER A 190 22.21 -28.70 1.16
CA SER A 190 21.04 -27.84 0.97
C SER A 190 20.59 -27.81 -0.49
N GLU A 191 19.30 -28.05 -0.74
CA GLU A 191 18.65 -27.94 -2.06
C GLU A 191 18.00 -26.58 -2.29
N THR A 192 18.08 -25.68 -1.29
CA THR A 192 17.43 -24.34 -1.33
C THR A 192 18.42 -23.18 -1.38
N GLU A 193 19.73 -23.48 -1.47
CA GLU A 193 20.78 -22.49 -1.54
C GLU A 193 21.60 -22.63 -2.83
N ALA A 194 22.13 -21.50 -3.31
CA ALA A 194 23.03 -21.49 -4.48
C ALA A 194 24.49 -21.26 -4.04
N ALA A 195 25.41 -22.06 -4.55
CA ALA A 195 26.82 -21.88 -4.30
C ALA A 195 27.34 -20.58 -4.91
N THR A 196 28.10 -19.81 -4.15
CA THR A 196 28.81 -18.64 -4.70
C THR A 196 30.00 -19.06 -5.55
N PRO A 197 30.52 -18.16 -6.44
CA PRO A 197 31.80 -18.40 -7.11
C PRO A 197 32.97 -18.67 -6.13
N ALA A 198 32.91 -18.11 -4.92
CA ALA A 198 33.92 -18.34 -3.89
C ALA A 198 33.83 -19.79 -3.34
N ALA A 199 32.61 -20.31 -3.13
CA ALA A 199 32.41 -21.71 -2.72
C ALA A 199 32.92 -22.68 -3.78
N ILE A 200 32.58 -22.43 -5.03
CA ILE A 200 33.03 -23.25 -6.18
C ILE A 200 34.57 -23.26 -6.28
N LYS A 201 35.21 -22.07 -6.18
CA LYS A 201 36.68 -21.96 -6.21
C LYS A 201 37.33 -22.74 -5.07
N LYS A 202 36.78 -22.68 -3.85
CA LYS A 202 37.26 -23.42 -2.69
C LYS A 202 37.09 -24.93 -2.87
N ALA A 203 35.96 -25.37 -3.39
CA ALA A 203 35.71 -26.80 -3.69
C ALA A 203 36.70 -27.35 -4.74
N ILE A 204 36.95 -26.60 -5.82
CA ILE A 204 37.94 -27.00 -6.86
C ILE A 204 39.34 -27.10 -6.25
N LYS A 205 39.73 -26.13 -5.35
CA LYS A 205 41.04 -26.19 -4.68
C LYS A 205 41.15 -27.44 -3.81
N ILE A 206 40.15 -27.74 -2.99
CA ILE A 206 40.14 -28.95 -2.15
C ILE A 206 40.23 -30.22 -3.01
N ALA A 207 39.50 -30.28 -4.14
CA ALA A 207 39.56 -31.42 -5.06
C ALA A 207 40.95 -31.57 -5.68
N SER A 208 41.57 -30.47 -6.14
CA SER A 208 42.91 -30.46 -6.70
C SER A 208 43.99 -30.93 -5.71
N GLU A 209 43.87 -30.52 -4.42
CA GLU A 209 44.79 -30.92 -3.36
C GLU A 209 44.67 -32.43 -3.02
N LYS A 210 43.49 -33.03 -3.21
CA LYS A 210 43.28 -34.48 -3.02
C LYS A 210 43.85 -35.33 -4.18
N PHE A 211 44.05 -34.75 -5.37
CA PHE A 211 44.59 -35.40 -6.55
C PHE A 211 46.07 -35.11 -6.77
N THR A 212 46.85 -34.88 -5.72
CA THR A 212 48.33 -34.91 -5.85
C THR A 212 48.72 -36.38 -6.14
N VAL A 213 49.05 -36.58 -7.38
CA VAL A 213 49.65 -37.84 -7.84
C VAL A 213 50.96 -38.04 -7.10
N GLN A 214 51.05 -39.03 -6.24
CA GLN A 214 52.28 -39.45 -5.56
C GLN A 214 52.81 -40.69 -6.23
N ASP A 215 54.16 -40.74 -6.39
CA ASP A 215 54.80 -41.94 -6.87
C ASP A 215 54.66 -43.07 -5.83
N ALA A 216 54.47 -44.30 -6.32
CA ALA A 216 54.38 -45.47 -5.50
C ALA A 216 55.73 -45.75 -4.80
N THR A 217 55.64 -46.11 -3.53
CA THR A 217 56.79 -46.64 -2.78
C THR A 217 56.48 -48.02 -2.27
N THR A 218 57.43 -48.68 -1.67
CA THR A 218 57.21 -50.02 -1.09
C THR A 218 56.25 -50.01 0.09
N THR A 219 55.95 -48.83 0.66
CA THR A 219 55.06 -48.65 1.82
C THR A 219 53.84 -47.82 1.51
N GLN A 220 53.76 -47.16 0.35
CA GLN A 220 52.67 -46.24 -0.01
C GLN A 220 52.17 -46.53 -1.47
N LYS A 221 50.86 -46.64 -1.61
CA LYS A 221 50.24 -46.73 -2.95
C LYS A 221 50.35 -45.39 -3.70
N GLY A 222 50.73 -45.44 -4.96
CA GLY A 222 50.90 -44.32 -5.85
C GLY A 222 50.89 -44.73 -7.31
N ILE A 223 51.34 -43.84 -8.20
CA ILE A 223 51.48 -44.10 -9.63
C ILE A 223 52.89 -44.63 -9.89
N VAL A 224 53.02 -45.61 -10.77
CA VAL A 224 54.26 -46.17 -11.25
C VAL A 224 54.38 -45.82 -12.72
N GLN A 225 55.54 -45.21 -13.11
CA GLN A 225 55.84 -45.05 -14.51
C GLN A 225 56.29 -46.39 -15.06
N LEU A 226 55.61 -46.88 -16.08
CA LEU A 226 56.03 -48.05 -16.82
C LEU A 226 57.17 -47.67 -17.78
N SER A 227 58.28 -48.38 -17.72
CA SER A 227 59.37 -48.32 -18.72
C SER A 227 59.12 -49.35 -19.79
N ASN A 228 59.34 -49.00 -21.04
CA ASN A 228 59.35 -49.91 -22.16
C ASN A 228 60.77 -50.45 -22.47
N ASP A 229 61.75 -50.17 -21.60
CA ASP A 229 63.07 -50.71 -21.80
C ASP A 229 63.06 -52.22 -21.60
N THR A 230 63.26 -52.92 -22.67
CA THR A 230 63.37 -54.39 -22.75
C THR A 230 64.78 -54.87 -22.49
N ASP A 231 65.72 -53.95 -22.23
CA ASP A 231 67.12 -54.31 -22.00
C ASP A 231 67.46 -54.22 -20.52
N SER A 232 67.07 -55.21 -19.78
CA SER A 232 67.68 -55.55 -18.52
C SER A 232 68.27 -56.96 -18.54
N GLU A 233 69.57 -56.97 -18.68
CA GLU A 233 70.38 -58.16 -18.40
C GLU A 233 70.33 -58.54 -16.93
#